data_b50b265aab4de4a32d99f888fab30499
#
_entry.id   b50b265aab4de4a32d99f888fab30499
#
_cell.length_a   1.000
_cell.length_b   1.000
_cell.length_c   1.000
_cell.angle_alpha   90.00
_cell.angle_beta   90.00
_cell.angle_gamma   90.00
#
_symmetry.space_group_name_H-M   'P 1'
#
loop_
_entity.id
_entity.type
_entity.pdbx_description
1 polymer ?
#
loop_
_entity_poly.entity_id
_entity_poly.type
_entity_poly.pdbx_seq_one_letter_code
_entity_poly.pdbx_strand_id
1 'polypeptide(L)'
;MKRYLFLIVSLISSIVLVSLTSVEANAQSRDRSYIREQISHYGECRNVAITKRNGDLMLYGRNGWAATGCPKGLTQALDELNEENEYIDDVQLTENGSWLILYGNNGLRWNDIPYSLEKKLREWNSKQEVITSVSFNDAGNWIAVSTNYVSASDANVQEWIAEGMEKYGAVWATCVTEDAVVVVYEEGFRTIGEVPNSLREKMKSTSIDIYRLKIAGTAWFFSDGKSEYDYHM
;
A
#
# COMPACT_ATOMS: atom_id res chain seq x y z
N MET A 1 3.85 -83.92 -20.61
CA MET A 1 2.79 -82.90 -20.46
C MET A 1 3.05 -82.16 -19.19
N LYS A 2 3.66 -80.98 -19.26
CA LYS A 2 3.95 -80.12 -18.11
C LYS A 2 2.91 -79.02 -18.03
N ARG A 3 2.15 -78.97 -16.92
CA ARG A 3 1.19 -77.91 -16.58
C ARG A 3 1.95 -76.75 -15.94
N TYR A 4 1.90 -75.59 -16.56
CA TYR A 4 2.39 -74.36 -15.96
C TYR A 4 1.24 -73.73 -15.17
N LEU A 5 1.48 -73.55 -13.86
CA LEU A 5 0.60 -72.87 -12.94
C LEU A 5 0.99 -71.39 -13.01
N PHE A 6 0.07 -70.57 -13.53
CA PHE A 6 0.28 -69.09 -13.49
C PHE A 6 -0.19 -68.57 -12.14
N LEU A 7 0.75 -68.08 -11.35
CA LEU A 7 0.48 -67.31 -10.14
C LEU A 7 0.21 -65.87 -10.53
N ILE A 8 -1.02 -65.42 -10.40
CA ILE A 8 -1.36 -63.99 -10.53
C ILE A 8 -1.11 -63.34 -9.17
N VAL A 9 -0.04 -62.57 -9.08
CA VAL A 9 0.22 -61.74 -7.94
C VAL A 9 -0.53 -60.42 -8.17
N SER A 10 -1.64 -60.24 -7.46
CA SER A 10 -2.38 -58.99 -7.41
C SER A 10 -1.62 -57.99 -6.57
N LEU A 11 -0.97 -57.00 -7.22
CA LEU A 11 -0.40 -55.87 -6.56
C LEU A 11 -1.52 -54.88 -6.26
N ILE A 12 -1.98 -54.82 -5.01
CA ILE A 12 -2.87 -53.78 -4.51
C ILE A 12 -2.03 -52.55 -4.31
N SER A 13 -2.08 -51.64 -5.26
CA SER A 13 -1.47 -50.33 -5.16
C SER A 13 -2.34 -49.47 -4.28
N SER A 14 -2.00 -49.32 -3.02
CA SER A 14 -2.64 -48.36 -2.10
C SER A 14 -2.27 -46.95 -2.52
N ILE A 15 -3.15 -46.31 -3.25
CA ILE A 15 -3.05 -44.89 -3.54
C ILE A 15 -3.41 -44.15 -2.23
N VAL A 16 -2.37 -43.72 -1.50
CA VAL A 16 -2.55 -42.77 -0.41
C VAL A 16 -2.87 -41.41 -1.04
N LEU A 17 -4.18 -41.09 -1.05
CA LEU A 17 -4.62 -39.74 -1.36
C LEU A 17 -4.16 -38.82 -0.22
N VAL A 18 -2.99 -38.20 -0.37
CA VAL A 18 -2.61 -37.07 0.47
C VAL A 18 -3.52 -35.94 0.04
N SER A 19 -4.58 -35.73 0.80
CA SER A 19 -5.35 -34.49 0.72
C SER A 19 -4.41 -33.35 1.16
N LEU A 20 -3.87 -32.64 0.19
CA LEU A 20 -3.30 -31.31 0.40
C LEU A 20 -4.47 -30.43 0.84
N THR A 21 -4.79 -30.45 2.13
CA THR A 21 -5.47 -29.32 2.74
C THR A 21 -4.50 -28.16 2.59
N SER A 22 -4.79 -27.26 1.67
CA SER A 22 -4.24 -25.92 1.68
C SER A 22 -4.56 -25.37 3.06
N VAL A 23 -3.57 -25.35 3.93
CA VAL A 23 -3.59 -24.51 5.11
C VAL A 23 -3.56 -23.09 4.52
N GLU A 24 -4.73 -22.54 4.23
CA GLU A 24 -4.87 -21.11 4.17
C GLU A 24 -4.32 -20.64 5.52
N ALA A 25 -3.10 -20.14 5.51
CA ALA A 25 -2.58 -19.38 6.62
C ALA A 25 -3.55 -18.21 6.75
N ASN A 26 -4.54 -18.36 7.64
CA ASN A 26 -5.30 -17.26 8.16
C ASN A 26 -4.26 -16.33 8.79
N ALA A 27 -3.70 -15.45 7.99
CA ALA A 27 -2.93 -14.33 8.48
C ALA A 27 -3.90 -13.56 9.35
N GLN A 28 -3.82 -13.80 10.65
CA GLN A 28 -4.66 -13.16 11.64
C GLN A 28 -4.54 -11.65 11.39
N SER A 29 -5.63 -11.05 10.95
CA SER A 29 -5.63 -9.62 10.63
C SER A 29 -5.17 -8.88 11.89
N ARG A 30 -4.20 -7.98 11.74
CA ARG A 30 -3.73 -7.15 12.84
C ARG A 30 -4.92 -6.46 13.50
N ASP A 31 -4.97 -6.46 14.82
CA ASP A 31 -5.94 -5.63 15.55
C ASP A 31 -5.59 -4.14 15.38
N ARG A 32 -6.47 -3.41 14.70
CA ARG A 32 -6.37 -1.96 14.46
C ARG A 32 -7.31 -1.15 15.35
N SER A 33 -7.72 -1.71 16.49
CA SER A 33 -8.60 -1.00 17.45
C SER A 33 -8.02 0.37 17.83
N TYR A 34 -6.71 0.44 18.08
CA TYR A 34 -6.06 1.70 18.40
C TYR A 34 -6.29 2.78 17.33
N ILE A 35 -6.03 2.49 16.05
CA ILE A 35 -6.22 3.50 14.98
C ILE A 35 -7.71 3.87 14.84
N ARG A 36 -8.63 2.89 14.90
CA ARG A 36 -10.08 3.18 14.89
C ARG A 36 -10.51 4.07 16.04
N GLU A 37 -9.98 3.82 17.24
CA GLU A 37 -10.24 4.66 18.42
C GLU A 37 -9.69 6.08 18.23
N GLN A 38 -8.48 6.24 17.66
CA GLN A 38 -7.94 7.55 17.38
C GLN A 38 -8.75 8.30 16.31
N ILE A 39 -9.18 7.64 15.22
CA ILE A 39 -10.08 8.24 14.23
C ILE A 39 -11.38 8.72 14.89
N SER A 40 -11.97 7.90 15.75
CA SER A 40 -13.18 8.26 16.50
C SER A 40 -12.93 9.41 17.49
N HIS A 41 -11.77 9.41 18.15
CA HIS A 41 -11.43 10.41 19.17
C HIS A 41 -11.23 11.82 18.56
N TYR A 42 -10.48 11.90 17.47
CA TYR A 42 -10.21 13.18 16.80
C TYR A 42 -11.34 13.62 15.86
N GLY A 43 -12.18 12.69 15.42
CA GLY A 43 -13.30 12.96 14.49
C GLY A 43 -12.86 13.32 13.08
N GLU A 44 -11.57 13.19 12.77
CA GLU A 44 -10.97 13.44 11.45
C GLU A 44 -9.80 12.49 11.18
N CYS A 45 -9.60 12.14 9.92
CA CYS A 45 -8.45 11.37 9.47
C CYS A 45 -8.11 11.74 8.03
N ARG A 46 -6.97 12.38 7.82
CA ARG A 46 -6.55 12.79 6.48
C ARG A 46 -5.87 11.67 5.72
N ASN A 47 -5.11 10.87 6.43
CA ASN A 47 -4.35 9.76 5.86
C ASN A 47 -3.95 8.75 6.93
N VAL A 48 -3.58 7.56 6.51
CA VAL A 48 -2.97 6.54 7.36
C VAL A 48 -1.72 5.95 6.71
N ALA A 49 -0.87 5.32 7.51
CA ALA A 49 0.10 4.33 7.04
C ALA A 49 -0.15 3.05 7.82
N ILE A 50 -0.41 1.97 7.12
CA ILE A 50 -0.79 0.68 7.72
C ILE A 50 0.05 -0.45 7.13
N THR A 51 0.43 -1.40 7.98
CA THR A 51 1.15 -2.62 7.59
C THR A 51 0.33 -3.87 7.95
N LYS A 52 0.68 -5.00 7.38
CA LYS A 52 0.00 -6.27 7.72
C LYS A 52 0.27 -6.69 9.16
N ARG A 53 1.47 -6.45 9.71
CA ARG A 53 1.92 -7.01 10.99
C ARG A 53 2.50 -6.02 11.99
N ASN A 54 3.12 -4.93 11.55
CA ASN A 54 3.98 -4.13 12.42
C ASN A 54 3.36 -2.81 12.88
N GLY A 55 3.33 -1.78 12.04
CA GLY A 55 2.97 -0.43 12.44
C GLY A 55 1.68 0.07 11.80
N ASP A 56 0.95 0.85 12.57
CA ASP A 56 -0.17 1.65 12.07
C ASP A 56 0.01 3.09 12.54
N LEU A 57 -0.27 4.04 11.64
CA LEU A 57 -0.17 5.46 11.86
C LEU A 57 -1.37 6.15 11.24
N MET A 58 -1.83 7.23 11.85
CA MET A 58 -2.89 8.10 11.37
C MET A 58 -2.40 9.54 11.40
N LEU A 59 -2.80 10.33 10.40
CA LEU A 59 -2.59 11.77 10.31
C LEU A 59 -3.91 12.51 10.50
N TYR A 60 -3.90 13.59 11.31
CA TYR A 60 -5.05 14.44 11.54
C TYR A 60 -4.65 15.91 11.67
N GLY A 61 -5.60 16.84 11.54
CA GLY A 61 -5.30 18.26 11.58
C GLY A 61 -4.21 18.66 10.57
N ARG A 62 -3.40 19.65 10.90
CA ARG A 62 -2.31 20.12 10.07
C ARG A 62 -1.10 19.15 10.07
N ASN A 63 -0.65 18.77 11.26
CA ASN A 63 0.58 18.00 11.49
C ASN A 63 0.44 17.01 12.66
N GLY A 64 -0.79 16.80 13.15
CA GLY A 64 -1.08 15.83 14.19
C GLY A 64 -0.93 14.39 13.67
N TRP A 65 -0.47 13.52 14.54
CA TRP A 65 -0.34 12.11 14.25
C TRP A 65 -0.60 11.23 15.48
N ALA A 66 -1.00 10.00 15.25
CA ALA A 66 -1.11 8.95 16.26
C ALA A 66 -0.56 7.64 15.65
N ALA A 67 0.24 6.91 16.40
CA ALA A 67 0.90 5.71 15.88
C ALA A 67 1.02 4.60 16.94
N THR A 68 1.06 3.36 16.47
CA THR A 68 1.37 2.18 17.27
C THR A 68 2.24 1.21 16.47
N GLY A 69 3.29 0.65 17.10
CA GLY A 69 4.20 -0.30 16.48
C GLY A 69 5.08 0.25 15.34
N CYS A 70 5.10 1.55 15.14
CA CYS A 70 5.92 2.20 14.13
C CYS A 70 7.41 2.28 14.53
N PRO A 71 8.33 2.33 13.55
CA PRO A 71 9.75 2.53 13.82
C PRO A 71 10.00 3.85 14.58
N LYS A 72 10.90 3.80 15.57
CA LYS A 72 11.26 4.98 16.37
C LYS A 72 11.75 6.16 15.51
N GLY A 73 12.53 5.89 14.47
CA GLY A 73 12.99 6.94 13.55
C GLY A 73 11.86 7.65 12.82
N LEU A 74 10.76 6.94 12.49
CA LEU A 74 9.57 7.54 11.89
C LEU A 74 8.87 8.47 12.89
N THR A 75 8.59 7.99 14.10
CA THR A 75 7.90 8.81 15.11
C THR A 75 8.71 10.03 15.53
N GLN A 76 10.04 9.90 15.63
CA GLN A 76 10.93 11.03 15.89
C GLN A 76 10.89 12.06 14.76
N ALA A 77 10.90 11.63 13.49
CA ALA A 77 10.81 12.54 12.34
C ALA A 77 9.45 13.28 12.31
N LEU A 78 8.37 12.61 12.72
CA LEU A 78 7.05 13.22 12.83
C LEU A 78 6.96 14.23 13.98
N ASP A 79 7.58 13.95 15.14
CA ASP A 79 7.68 14.89 16.26
C ASP A 79 8.42 16.17 15.83
N GLU A 80 9.57 16.04 15.17
CA GLU A 80 10.33 17.17 14.65
C GLU A 80 9.50 18.02 13.66
N LEU A 81 8.78 17.40 12.73
CA LEU A 81 7.90 18.12 11.79
C LEU A 81 6.71 18.79 12.50
N ASN A 82 6.19 18.17 13.57
CA ASN A 82 5.15 18.77 14.39
C ASN A 82 5.67 20.01 15.12
N GLU A 83 6.86 19.95 15.72
CA GLU A 83 7.53 21.09 16.38
C GLU A 83 7.85 22.23 15.39
N GLU A 84 8.26 21.88 14.15
CA GLU A 84 8.50 22.83 13.05
C GLU A 84 7.18 23.41 12.47
N ASN A 85 6.03 22.92 12.93
CA ASN A 85 4.69 23.24 12.42
C ASN A 85 4.53 23.00 10.90
N GLU A 86 5.22 22.00 10.37
CA GLU A 86 5.11 21.60 8.96
C GLU A 86 3.82 20.84 8.71
N TYR A 87 3.24 20.99 7.52
CA TYR A 87 2.09 20.19 7.09
C TYR A 87 2.56 18.81 6.65
N ILE A 88 2.17 17.76 7.39
CA ILE A 88 2.48 16.39 7.03
C ILE A 88 1.43 15.90 6.02
N ASP A 89 1.84 15.70 4.78
CA ASP A 89 0.94 15.38 3.68
C ASP A 89 0.70 13.87 3.50
N ASP A 90 1.75 13.08 3.46
CA ASP A 90 1.67 11.62 3.33
C ASP A 90 2.76 10.90 4.11
N VAL A 91 2.45 9.71 4.58
CA VAL A 91 3.40 8.77 5.18
C VAL A 91 3.26 7.41 4.50
N GLN A 92 4.37 6.88 4.03
CA GLN A 92 4.50 5.50 3.58
C GLN A 92 5.28 4.70 4.62
N LEU A 93 4.84 3.48 4.87
CA LEU A 93 5.47 2.55 5.80
C LEU A 93 5.40 1.13 5.22
N THR A 94 6.52 0.40 5.24
CA THR A 94 6.57 -1.00 4.79
C THR A 94 6.62 -1.98 5.98
N GLU A 95 6.47 -3.27 5.70
CA GLU A 95 6.55 -4.33 6.71
C GLU A 95 7.93 -4.42 7.39
N ASN A 96 9.01 -4.10 6.66
CA ASN A 96 10.38 -4.10 7.20
C ASN A 96 10.74 -2.81 7.94
N GLY A 97 9.82 -1.84 7.99
CA GLY A 97 10.02 -0.59 8.71
C GLY A 97 10.73 0.51 7.90
N SER A 98 10.87 0.34 6.59
CA SER A 98 11.24 1.44 5.68
C SER A 98 10.10 2.44 5.60
N TRP A 99 10.42 3.74 5.57
CA TRP A 99 9.39 4.77 5.56
C TRP A 99 9.78 6.01 4.74
N LEU A 100 8.77 6.75 4.34
CA LEU A 100 8.90 8.04 3.66
C LEU A 100 7.79 8.98 4.12
N ILE A 101 8.12 10.24 4.36
CA ILE A 101 7.20 11.32 4.70
C ILE A 101 7.26 12.37 3.59
N LEU A 102 6.11 12.77 3.07
CA LEU A 102 5.92 13.98 2.28
C LEU A 102 5.40 15.08 3.21
N TYR A 103 6.00 16.27 3.14
CA TYR A 103 5.58 17.39 3.99
C TYR A 103 5.79 18.76 3.35
N GLY A 104 5.09 19.77 3.85
CA GLY A 104 5.24 21.16 3.40
C GLY A 104 5.05 21.34 1.90
N ASN A 105 5.90 22.13 1.30
CA ASN A 105 5.84 22.47 -0.13
C ASN A 105 6.75 21.59 -1.01
N ASN A 106 6.96 20.35 -0.69
CA ASN A 106 7.81 19.37 -1.37
C ASN A 106 8.97 18.86 -0.48
N GLY A 107 8.80 18.92 0.84
CA GLY A 107 9.74 18.33 1.78
C GLY A 107 9.65 16.80 1.76
N LEU A 108 10.81 16.16 1.95
CA LEU A 108 10.97 14.72 1.94
C LEU A 108 11.84 14.30 3.13
N ARG A 109 11.35 13.34 3.93
CA ARG A 109 12.16 12.61 4.91
C ARG A 109 11.94 11.11 4.69
N TRP A 110 12.99 10.31 4.82
CA TRP A 110 12.88 8.86 4.63
C TRP A 110 13.95 8.08 5.39
N ASN A 111 13.70 6.79 5.49
CA ASN A 111 14.69 5.81 5.93
C ASN A 111 14.53 4.54 5.10
N ASP A 112 15.65 4.05 4.56
CA ASP A 112 15.77 2.75 3.88
C ASP A 112 14.79 2.51 2.72
N ILE A 113 14.56 3.52 1.88
CA ILE A 113 13.75 3.37 0.66
C ILE A 113 14.59 2.81 -0.50
N PRO A 114 13.97 2.23 -1.55
CA PRO A 114 14.71 1.74 -2.72
C PRO A 114 15.60 2.82 -3.34
N TYR A 115 16.87 2.50 -3.60
CA TYR A 115 17.85 3.48 -4.12
C TYR A 115 17.39 4.16 -5.43
N SER A 116 16.73 3.39 -6.32
CA SER A 116 16.18 3.96 -7.57
C SER A 116 15.06 4.97 -7.31
N LEU A 117 14.22 4.73 -6.28
CA LEU A 117 13.22 5.68 -5.83
C LEU A 117 13.87 6.94 -5.25
N GLU A 118 14.82 6.78 -4.32
CA GLU A 118 15.55 7.91 -3.74
C GLU A 118 16.16 8.81 -4.83
N LYS A 119 16.85 8.19 -5.81
CA LYS A 119 17.43 8.91 -6.93
C LYS A 119 16.39 9.71 -7.73
N LYS A 120 15.21 9.10 -7.99
CA LYS A 120 14.11 9.73 -8.71
C LYS A 120 13.52 10.91 -7.93
N LEU A 121 13.27 10.74 -6.64
CA LEU A 121 12.74 11.81 -5.79
C LEU A 121 13.70 12.99 -5.65
N ARG A 122 15.00 12.73 -5.51
CA ARG A 122 16.04 13.78 -5.51
C ARG A 122 16.12 14.50 -6.84
N GLU A 123 16.03 13.78 -7.96
CA GLU A 123 15.99 14.38 -9.31
C GLU A 123 14.80 15.33 -9.44
N TRP A 124 13.60 14.90 -9.06
CA TRP A 124 12.40 15.72 -9.17
C TRP A 124 12.43 16.92 -8.23
N ASN A 125 12.85 16.72 -6.99
CA ASN A 125 12.98 17.82 -6.04
C ASN A 125 13.98 18.89 -6.53
N SER A 126 15.12 18.47 -7.11
CA SER A 126 16.11 19.41 -7.69
C SER A 126 15.57 20.23 -8.87
N LYS A 127 14.55 19.70 -9.56
CA LYS A 127 13.83 20.38 -10.65
C LYS A 127 12.59 21.15 -10.17
N GLN A 128 12.36 21.21 -8.86
CA GLN A 128 11.18 21.82 -8.25
C GLN A 128 9.85 21.16 -8.68
N GLU A 129 9.89 19.90 -9.09
CA GLU A 129 8.67 19.12 -9.33
C GLU A 129 7.99 18.80 -8.01
N VAL A 130 6.73 19.16 -7.89
CA VAL A 130 5.93 18.88 -6.70
C VAL A 130 5.51 17.43 -6.68
N ILE A 131 6.00 16.67 -5.70
CA ILE A 131 5.69 15.26 -5.52
C ILE A 131 4.35 15.13 -4.79
N THR A 132 3.38 14.46 -5.41
CA THR A 132 2.00 14.38 -4.92
C THR A 132 1.64 13.02 -4.32
N SER A 133 2.27 11.95 -4.78
CA SER A 133 2.06 10.59 -4.27
C SER A 133 3.32 9.75 -4.46
N VAL A 134 3.64 8.95 -3.47
CA VAL A 134 4.69 7.93 -3.55
C VAL A 134 4.16 6.68 -2.89
N SER A 135 4.38 5.53 -3.48
CA SER A 135 4.16 4.24 -2.83
C SER A 135 5.27 3.26 -3.19
N PHE A 136 5.65 2.42 -2.25
CA PHE A 136 6.70 1.41 -2.44
C PHE A 136 6.51 0.24 -1.46
N ASN A 137 7.16 -0.89 -1.78
CA ASN A 137 7.14 -2.09 -0.96
C ASN A 137 8.56 -2.59 -0.65
N ASP A 138 8.65 -3.63 0.19
CA ASP A 138 9.92 -4.23 0.62
C ASP A 138 10.63 -5.01 -0.50
N ALA A 139 9.93 -5.38 -1.57
CA ALA A 139 10.53 -5.99 -2.76
C ALA A 139 11.24 -4.96 -3.67
N GLY A 140 11.19 -3.68 -3.33
CA GLY A 140 11.81 -2.60 -4.09
C GLY A 140 10.97 -2.08 -5.25
N ASN A 141 9.72 -2.50 -5.39
CA ASN A 141 8.78 -1.94 -6.36
C ASN A 141 8.26 -0.60 -5.85
N TRP A 142 8.14 0.37 -6.74
CA TRP A 142 7.65 1.68 -6.39
C TRP A 142 6.96 2.40 -7.55
N ILE A 143 6.07 3.31 -7.21
CA ILE A 143 5.48 4.31 -8.09
C ILE A 143 5.60 5.67 -7.40
N ALA A 144 6.05 6.67 -8.14
CA ALA A 144 6.09 8.06 -7.70
C ALA A 144 5.33 8.93 -8.71
N VAL A 145 4.59 9.91 -8.19
CA VAL A 145 3.77 10.85 -8.94
C VAL A 145 4.17 12.26 -8.55
N SER A 146 4.38 13.10 -9.55
CA SER A 146 4.51 14.55 -9.39
C SER A 146 3.39 15.25 -10.15
N THR A 147 3.32 16.56 -10.04
CA THR A 147 2.33 17.36 -10.79
C THR A 147 2.37 17.11 -12.29
N ASN A 148 3.55 16.83 -12.85
CA ASN A 148 3.73 16.70 -14.32
C ASN A 148 4.14 15.29 -14.77
N TYR A 149 4.60 14.42 -13.88
CA TYR A 149 5.20 13.15 -14.25
C TYR A 149 4.75 12.00 -13.33
N VAL A 150 4.72 10.82 -13.92
CA VAL A 150 4.62 9.55 -13.20
C VAL A 150 5.83 8.69 -13.52
N SER A 151 6.37 8.01 -12.53
CA SER A 151 7.48 7.06 -12.72
C SER A 151 7.26 5.81 -11.87
N ALA A 152 7.63 4.66 -12.41
CA ALA A 152 7.59 3.38 -11.71
C ALA A 152 8.94 2.65 -11.80
N SER A 153 9.19 1.72 -10.88
CA SER A 153 10.38 0.87 -10.90
C SER A 153 10.41 -0.14 -12.05
N ASP A 154 9.23 -0.57 -12.49
CA ASP A 154 9.04 -1.54 -13.57
C ASP A 154 8.50 -0.86 -14.83
N ALA A 155 9.13 -1.15 -16.00
CA ALA A 155 8.77 -0.51 -17.26
C ALA A 155 7.37 -0.92 -17.76
N ASN A 156 6.93 -2.15 -17.51
CA ASN A 156 5.59 -2.59 -17.93
C ASN A 156 4.51 -1.92 -17.07
N VAL A 157 4.80 -1.73 -15.76
CA VAL A 157 3.92 -0.97 -14.87
C VAL A 157 3.87 0.49 -15.30
N GLN A 158 5.01 1.08 -15.69
CA GLN A 158 5.08 2.44 -16.23
C GLN A 158 4.19 2.61 -17.48
N GLU A 159 4.29 1.70 -18.45
CA GLU A 159 3.47 1.71 -19.66
C GLU A 159 1.99 1.52 -19.34
N TRP A 160 1.66 0.56 -18.47
CA TRP A 160 0.30 0.32 -18.01
C TRP A 160 -0.33 1.54 -17.31
N ILE A 161 0.45 2.32 -16.56
CA ILE A 161 -0.01 3.60 -15.98
C ILE A 161 -0.28 4.62 -17.08
N ALA A 162 0.61 4.74 -18.07
CA ALA A 162 0.46 5.68 -19.17
C ALA A 162 -0.82 5.41 -19.99
N GLU A 163 -1.11 4.15 -20.31
CA GLU A 163 -2.40 3.76 -20.93
C GLU A 163 -3.62 4.17 -20.06
N GLY A 164 -3.47 4.05 -18.74
CA GLY A 164 -4.51 4.48 -17.80
C GLY A 164 -4.73 5.99 -17.84
N MET A 165 -3.65 6.77 -17.94
CA MET A 165 -3.73 8.24 -18.05
C MET A 165 -4.43 8.69 -19.33
N GLU A 166 -4.19 8.01 -20.47
CA GLU A 166 -4.89 8.28 -21.73
C GLU A 166 -6.40 8.08 -21.60
N LYS A 167 -6.83 7.13 -20.77
CA LYS A 167 -8.24 6.75 -20.64
C LYS A 167 -8.97 7.47 -19.51
N TYR A 168 -8.30 7.75 -18.40
CA TYR A 168 -8.92 8.16 -17.14
C TYR A 168 -8.37 9.48 -16.59
N GLY A 169 -7.47 10.16 -17.31
CA GLY A 169 -6.89 11.43 -16.88
C GLY A 169 -5.69 11.27 -15.93
N ALA A 170 -5.42 12.31 -15.17
CA ALA A 170 -4.26 12.40 -14.30
C ALA A 170 -4.27 11.36 -13.16
N VAL A 171 -3.09 10.93 -12.72
CA VAL A 171 -2.95 10.05 -11.56
C VAL A 171 -3.10 10.86 -10.27
N TRP A 172 -4.02 10.46 -9.40
CA TRP A 172 -4.26 11.09 -8.11
C TRP A 172 -3.61 10.36 -6.94
N ALA A 173 -3.72 9.02 -6.92
CA ALA A 173 -3.12 8.21 -5.86
C ALA A 173 -2.55 6.90 -6.38
N THR A 174 -1.57 6.38 -5.67
CA THR A 174 -0.98 5.06 -5.94
C THR A 174 -0.84 4.25 -4.66
N CYS A 175 -0.98 2.94 -4.78
CA CYS A 175 -0.67 2.01 -3.71
C CYS A 175 0.05 0.78 -4.29
N VAL A 176 1.27 0.53 -3.82
CA VAL A 176 2.08 -0.65 -4.17
C VAL A 176 2.24 -1.50 -2.92
N THR A 177 1.79 -2.74 -3.01
CA THR A 177 1.99 -3.76 -1.97
C THR A 177 2.80 -4.93 -2.55
N GLU A 178 3.06 -5.97 -1.77
CA GLU A 178 3.68 -7.19 -2.28
C GLU A 178 2.77 -7.92 -3.28
N ASP A 179 1.46 -7.79 -3.11
CA ASP A 179 0.46 -8.60 -3.82
C ASP A 179 -0.28 -7.81 -4.91
N ALA A 180 -0.23 -6.46 -4.84
CA ALA A 180 -1.06 -5.62 -5.70
C ALA A 180 -0.45 -4.26 -6.02
N VAL A 181 -0.87 -3.73 -7.17
CA VAL A 181 -0.72 -2.32 -7.55
C VAL A 181 -2.11 -1.75 -7.79
N VAL A 182 -2.39 -0.60 -7.20
CA VAL A 182 -3.59 0.19 -7.47
C VAL A 182 -3.17 1.59 -7.87
N VAL A 183 -3.75 2.07 -8.98
CA VAL A 183 -3.57 3.45 -9.43
C VAL A 183 -4.96 4.08 -9.58
N VAL A 184 -5.17 5.19 -8.90
CA VAL A 184 -6.37 6.01 -8.97
C VAL A 184 -6.09 7.19 -9.89
N TYR A 185 -6.99 7.40 -10.82
CA TYR A 185 -6.97 8.48 -11.79
C TYR A 185 -8.15 9.43 -11.53
N GLU A 186 -8.16 10.53 -12.21
CA GLU A 186 -9.25 11.52 -12.15
C GLU A 186 -10.65 10.90 -12.41
N GLU A 187 -10.77 10.02 -13.40
CA GLU A 187 -12.06 9.45 -13.82
C GLU A 187 -12.16 7.92 -13.55
N GLY A 188 -11.33 7.35 -12.68
CA GLY A 188 -11.41 5.93 -12.37
C GLY A 188 -10.17 5.35 -11.73
N PHE A 189 -10.06 4.04 -11.76
CA PHE A 189 -8.90 3.33 -11.21
C PHE A 189 -8.56 2.06 -12.00
N ARG A 190 -7.32 1.63 -11.89
CA ARG A 190 -6.83 0.34 -12.42
C ARG A 190 -6.12 -0.44 -11.32
N THR A 191 -6.13 -1.76 -11.45
CA THR A 191 -5.52 -2.65 -10.47
C THR A 191 -4.76 -3.80 -11.14
N ILE A 192 -3.61 -4.18 -10.57
CA ILE A 192 -2.88 -5.41 -10.86
C ILE A 192 -2.83 -6.23 -9.58
N GLY A 193 -2.94 -7.55 -9.66
CA GLY A 193 -2.83 -8.46 -8.52
C GLY A 193 -4.05 -8.51 -7.61
N GLU A 194 -3.85 -8.90 -6.36
CA GLU A 194 -4.91 -9.19 -5.39
C GLU A 194 -5.31 -7.95 -4.58
N VAL A 195 -6.40 -7.33 -4.98
CA VAL A 195 -6.99 -6.17 -4.29
C VAL A 195 -8.28 -6.62 -3.58
N PRO A 196 -8.51 -6.24 -2.31
CA PRO A 196 -9.73 -6.58 -1.59
C PRO A 196 -10.99 -6.22 -2.37
N ASN A 197 -11.92 -7.17 -2.49
CA ASN A 197 -13.19 -6.92 -3.21
C ASN A 197 -13.99 -5.79 -2.56
N SER A 198 -13.99 -5.71 -1.23
CA SER A 198 -14.64 -4.60 -0.49
C SER A 198 -14.11 -3.24 -0.91
N LEU A 199 -12.79 -3.11 -1.09
CA LEU A 199 -12.17 -1.88 -1.59
C LEU A 199 -12.62 -1.56 -3.02
N ARG A 200 -12.54 -2.56 -3.93
CA ARG A 200 -12.96 -2.37 -5.34
C ARG A 200 -14.40 -1.87 -5.45
N GLU A 201 -15.33 -2.50 -4.72
CA GLU A 201 -16.74 -2.09 -4.74
C GLU A 201 -16.94 -0.71 -4.13
N LYS A 202 -16.21 -0.41 -3.06
CA LYS A 202 -16.29 0.91 -2.43
C LYS A 202 -15.74 2.02 -3.34
N MET A 203 -14.60 1.81 -3.99
CA MET A 203 -14.01 2.77 -4.95
C MET A 203 -14.93 3.04 -6.15
N LYS A 204 -15.74 2.06 -6.59
CA LYS A 204 -16.74 2.25 -7.66
C LYS A 204 -17.94 3.08 -7.24
N SER A 205 -18.28 3.11 -5.96
CA SER A 205 -19.51 3.72 -5.42
C SER A 205 -19.30 4.98 -4.60
N THR A 206 -18.05 5.34 -4.29
CA THR A 206 -17.74 6.52 -3.50
C THR A 206 -17.87 7.80 -4.32
N SER A 207 -18.24 8.89 -3.64
CA SER A 207 -18.16 10.26 -4.15
C SER A 207 -16.89 10.98 -3.68
N ILE A 208 -16.05 10.32 -2.89
CA ILE A 208 -14.80 10.89 -2.37
C ILE A 208 -13.75 10.91 -3.49
N ASP A 209 -13.15 12.04 -3.74
CA ASP A 209 -11.97 12.17 -4.59
C ASP A 209 -10.78 11.51 -3.88
N ILE A 210 -10.25 10.43 -4.44
CA ILE A 210 -9.26 9.60 -3.76
C ILE A 210 -7.85 10.11 -4.06
N TYR A 211 -7.29 10.91 -3.16
CA TYR A 211 -5.90 11.38 -3.22
C TYR A 211 -4.95 10.60 -2.32
N ARG A 212 -5.47 9.79 -1.40
CA ARG A 212 -4.70 8.90 -0.53
C ARG A 212 -5.31 7.52 -0.53
N LEU A 213 -4.48 6.51 -0.72
CA LEU A 213 -4.91 5.10 -0.73
C LEU A 213 -3.86 4.23 -0.03
N LYS A 214 -4.29 3.41 0.92
CA LYS A 214 -3.45 2.47 1.65
C LYS A 214 -4.13 1.10 1.73
N ILE A 215 -3.34 0.04 1.57
CA ILE A 215 -3.80 -1.35 1.64
C ILE A 215 -2.81 -2.16 2.47
N ALA A 216 -3.32 -2.99 3.39
CA ALA A 216 -2.53 -3.93 4.17
C ALA A 216 -3.33 -5.22 4.41
N GLY A 217 -3.14 -6.22 3.56
CA GLY A 217 -3.96 -7.44 3.52
C GLY A 217 -5.38 -7.12 3.11
N THR A 218 -6.36 -7.42 3.98
CA THR A 218 -7.79 -7.10 3.75
C THR A 218 -8.16 -5.70 4.20
N ALA A 219 -7.33 -5.06 5.02
CA ALA A 219 -7.56 -3.71 5.48
C ALA A 219 -7.21 -2.68 4.40
N TRP A 220 -7.99 -1.62 4.34
CA TRP A 220 -7.76 -0.52 3.43
C TRP A 220 -8.29 0.80 3.99
N PHE A 221 -7.73 1.88 3.48
CA PHE A 221 -8.13 3.25 3.75
C PHE A 221 -7.99 4.06 2.48
N PHE A 222 -8.91 4.98 2.22
CA PHE A 222 -8.73 6.06 1.26
C PHE A 222 -9.34 7.38 1.74
N SER A 223 -8.83 8.49 1.22
CA SER A 223 -9.32 9.83 1.55
C SER A 223 -9.06 10.85 0.45
N ASP A 224 -9.72 12.01 0.60
CA ASP A 224 -9.45 13.22 -0.18
C ASP A 224 -8.18 13.96 0.32
N GLY A 225 -7.49 13.42 1.31
CA GLY A 225 -6.32 14.02 1.95
C GLY A 225 -6.66 15.19 2.89
N LYS A 226 -7.93 15.48 3.13
CA LYS A 226 -8.42 16.58 3.98
C LYS A 226 -9.32 16.07 5.10
N SER A 227 -10.57 15.76 4.80
CA SER A 227 -11.59 15.42 5.79
C SER A 227 -12.51 14.29 5.39
N GLU A 228 -12.62 13.98 4.10
CA GLU A 228 -13.45 12.89 3.61
C GLU A 228 -12.63 11.62 3.48
N TYR A 229 -13.08 10.56 4.11
CA TYR A 229 -12.39 9.27 4.11
C TYR A 229 -13.35 8.10 4.26
N ASP A 230 -12.86 6.92 3.87
CA ASP A 230 -13.51 5.66 4.14
C ASP A 230 -12.46 4.58 4.40
N TYR A 231 -12.83 3.56 5.18
CA TYR A 231 -11.89 2.52 5.55
C TYR A 231 -12.56 1.19 5.93
N HIS A 232 -11.76 0.15 5.87
CA HIS A 232 -12.06 -1.18 6.42
C HIS A 232 -10.80 -1.66 7.17
N MET A 233 -10.90 -1.74 8.50
CA MET A 233 -9.77 -2.10 9.39
C MET A 233 -10.21 -3.06 10.49
#